data_d8c6d9e238328d3b80586f78719b7394
#
_entry.id   d8c6d9e238328d3b80586f78719b7394
#
_cell.length_a   1.000
_cell.length_b   1.000
_cell.length_c   1.000
_cell.angle_alpha   90.00
_cell.angle_beta   90.00
_cell.angle_gamma   90.00
#
_symmetry.space_group_name_H-M   'P 1'
#
loop_
_entity.id
_entity.type
_entity.pdbx_description
1 polymer ?
#
loop_
_entity_poly.entity_id
_entity_poly.type
_entity_poly.pdbx_seq_one_letter_code
_entity_poly.pdbx_strand_id
1 'polypeptide(L)'
;MVTEADLKKANVKATQTIDIEDFVLLEDVDPLLFDRPYYLVPQKGAEKGYYLLRDALAETQKVAIGKIVIRVKQHLAMIMARKGHLVLELLRFAHQVKNEKQVQLMTATAKKIPYSPKELKMAEDLIEGMTSNWKPEQYKDTYYNDIMKAIQNKVKQGKGHRVAEPKKEEKIVPTDNVIDLMPLLKKSLESQKPRTARKKVTAKSSRRAGA
;
A
#
# COMPACT_ATOMS: atom_id res chain seq x y z
N MET A 1 -5.82 7.30 -38.58
CA MET A 1 -4.63 6.82 -37.86
C MET A 1 -3.98 8.04 -37.16
N VAL A 2 -3.64 7.95 -35.90
CA VAL A 2 -2.89 9.01 -35.21
C VAL A 2 -1.42 8.82 -35.53
N THR A 3 -0.75 9.86 -35.99
CA THR A 3 0.67 9.83 -36.35
C THR A 3 1.55 10.30 -35.19
N GLU A 4 2.85 9.94 -35.22
CA GLU A 4 3.82 10.49 -34.22
C GLU A 4 3.88 12.03 -34.22
N ALA A 5 3.64 12.66 -35.37
CA ALA A 5 3.59 14.11 -35.44
C ALA A 5 2.36 14.69 -34.72
N ASP A 6 1.24 13.99 -34.74
CA ASP A 6 0.03 14.37 -33.98
C ASP A 6 0.25 14.22 -32.49
N LEU A 7 0.93 13.15 -32.07
CA LEU A 7 1.32 12.95 -30.67
C LEU A 7 2.31 14.00 -30.20
N LYS A 8 3.27 14.41 -31.03
CA LYS A 8 4.21 15.49 -30.70
C LYS A 8 3.52 16.87 -30.61
N LYS A 9 2.49 17.12 -31.41
CA LYS A 9 1.70 18.36 -31.32
C LYS A 9 0.80 18.40 -30.08
N ALA A 10 0.28 17.25 -29.66
CA ALA A 10 -0.53 17.12 -28.44
C ALA A 10 0.35 17.14 -27.17
N ASN A 11 1.67 16.99 -27.32
CA ASN A 11 2.58 16.98 -26.17
C ASN A 11 2.68 18.37 -25.56
N VAL A 12 2.25 18.47 -24.31
CA VAL A 12 2.50 19.65 -23.48
C VAL A 12 4.03 19.77 -23.35
N LYS A 13 4.58 20.95 -23.70
CA LYS A 13 6.02 21.20 -23.54
C LYS A 13 6.42 20.84 -22.12
N ALA A 14 7.43 20.00 -21.98
CA ALA A 14 8.01 19.66 -20.68
C ALA A 14 8.61 20.95 -20.07
N THR A 15 7.84 21.61 -19.22
CA THR A 15 8.24 22.86 -18.59
C THR A 15 9.27 22.65 -17.48
N GLN A 16 9.50 21.40 -17.06
CA GLN A 16 10.30 21.06 -15.87
C GLN A 16 9.83 21.75 -14.59
N THR A 17 8.58 22.22 -14.60
CA THR A 17 7.92 22.86 -13.47
C THR A 17 6.76 22.01 -13.00
N ILE A 18 6.39 22.19 -11.75
CA ILE A 18 5.15 21.67 -11.18
C ILE A 18 4.20 22.86 -11.08
N ASP A 19 3.15 22.85 -11.90
CA ASP A 19 2.16 23.91 -11.90
C ASP A 19 1.11 23.59 -10.82
N ILE A 20 1.23 24.25 -9.66
CA ILE A 20 0.29 24.09 -8.54
C ILE A 20 -0.99 24.84 -8.90
N GLU A 21 -2.13 24.15 -8.82
CA GLU A 21 -3.46 24.69 -9.14
C GLU A 21 -4.29 24.90 -7.88
N ASP A 22 -4.21 23.98 -6.90
CA ASP A 22 -5.04 24.00 -5.70
C ASP A 22 -4.30 23.52 -4.44
N PHE A 23 -4.88 23.84 -3.27
CA PHE A 23 -4.49 23.28 -1.97
C PHE A 23 -5.72 22.66 -1.31
N VAL A 24 -5.63 21.40 -0.95
CA VAL A 24 -6.73 20.61 -0.36
C VAL A 24 -6.27 19.88 0.90
N LEU A 25 -7.20 19.33 1.68
CA LEU A 25 -6.85 18.42 2.77
C LEU A 25 -6.41 17.07 2.18
N LEU A 26 -5.45 16.40 2.84
CA LEU A 26 -5.01 15.08 2.38
C LEU A 26 -6.14 14.04 2.40
N GLU A 27 -7.05 14.16 3.37
CA GLU A 27 -8.21 13.27 3.53
C GLU A 27 -9.25 13.39 2.40
N ASP A 28 -9.27 14.53 1.69
CA ASP A 28 -10.16 14.73 0.54
C ASP A 28 -9.65 14.01 -0.72
N VAL A 29 -8.39 13.57 -0.73
CA VAL A 29 -7.79 12.88 -1.88
C VAL A 29 -8.01 11.38 -1.77
N ASP A 30 -8.84 10.84 -2.66
CA ASP A 30 -9.12 9.40 -2.69
C ASP A 30 -7.82 8.58 -2.90
N PRO A 31 -7.48 7.67 -1.98
CA PRO A 31 -6.30 6.81 -2.12
C PRO A 31 -6.26 5.97 -3.40
N LEU A 32 -7.41 5.69 -4.04
CA LEU A 32 -7.48 5.00 -5.34
C LEU A 32 -6.78 5.77 -6.46
N LEU A 33 -6.59 7.08 -6.28
CA LEU A 33 -5.90 7.93 -7.24
C LEU A 33 -4.37 7.85 -7.10
N PHE A 34 -3.82 7.36 -5.98
CA PHE A 34 -2.38 7.30 -5.75
C PHE A 34 -1.72 6.34 -6.73
N ASP A 35 -0.58 6.75 -7.29
CA ASP A 35 0.16 5.96 -8.27
C ASP A 35 1.60 5.70 -7.84
N ARG A 36 2.40 6.75 -7.68
CA ARG A 36 3.82 6.58 -7.36
C ARG A 36 4.41 7.78 -6.62
N PRO A 37 5.06 7.55 -5.46
CA PRO A 37 5.74 8.60 -4.70
C PRO A 37 7.16 8.86 -5.19
N TYR A 38 7.60 10.13 -5.04
CA TYR A 38 8.97 10.59 -5.25
C TYR A 38 9.39 11.55 -4.14
N TYR A 39 10.60 11.42 -3.64
CA TYR A 39 11.18 12.45 -2.79
C TYR A 39 11.63 13.63 -3.62
N LEU A 40 11.29 14.84 -3.17
CA LEU A 40 11.81 16.07 -3.77
C LEU A 40 13.04 16.55 -2.98
N VAL A 41 14.06 16.95 -3.72
CA VAL A 41 15.30 17.51 -3.17
C VAL A 41 15.53 18.87 -3.79
N PRO A 42 15.82 19.93 -2.98
CA PRO A 42 16.10 21.24 -3.53
C PRO A 42 17.39 21.25 -4.33
N GLN A 43 17.39 21.94 -5.45
CA GLN A 43 18.63 22.26 -6.15
C GLN A 43 19.37 23.40 -5.42
N LYS A 44 20.67 23.49 -5.64
CA LYS A 44 21.50 24.55 -5.07
C LYS A 44 20.93 25.94 -5.45
N GLY A 45 20.65 26.75 -4.44
CA GLY A 45 20.05 28.08 -4.59
C GLY A 45 18.50 28.11 -4.54
N ALA A 46 17.84 26.94 -4.53
CA ALA A 46 16.38 26.84 -4.42
C ALA A 46 15.90 26.41 -3.00
N GLU A 47 16.84 26.30 -2.06
CA GLU A 47 16.57 25.75 -0.72
C GLU A 47 15.52 26.57 0.02
N LYS A 48 15.56 27.90 -0.08
CA LYS A 48 14.61 28.78 0.62
C LYS A 48 13.17 28.50 0.20
N GLY A 49 12.90 28.39 -1.09
CA GLY A 49 11.55 28.11 -1.60
C GLY A 49 11.07 26.71 -1.21
N TYR A 50 11.97 25.73 -1.26
CA TYR A 50 11.67 24.36 -0.84
C TYR A 50 11.25 24.30 0.62
N TYR A 51 12.05 24.86 1.53
CA TYR A 51 11.75 24.81 2.95
C TYR A 51 10.52 25.64 3.31
N LEU A 52 10.33 26.81 2.67
CA LEU A 52 9.12 27.61 2.89
C LEU A 52 7.85 26.82 2.51
N LEU A 53 7.84 26.19 1.35
CA LEU A 53 6.69 25.38 0.90
C LEU A 53 6.48 24.18 1.84
N ARG A 54 7.55 23.49 2.23
CA ARG A 54 7.49 22.36 3.16
C ARG A 54 6.83 22.75 4.48
N ASP A 55 7.30 23.84 5.07
CA ASP A 55 6.85 24.27 6.39
C ASP A 55 5.40 24.80 6.31
N ALA A 56 5.06 25.55 5.27
CA ALA A 56 3.69 26.01 5.05
C ALA A 56 2.70 24.84 4.87
N LEU A 57 3.06 23.81 4.11
CA LEU A 57 2.21 22.62 3.96
C LEU A 57 2.10 21.83 5.26
N ALA A 58 3.19 21.78 6.05
CA ALA A 58 3.19 21.08 7.34
C ALA A 58 2.31 21.80 8.37
N GLU A 59 2.41 23.15 8.47
CA GLU A 59 1.63 23.95 9.40
C GLU A 59 0.14 23.97 9.06
N THR A 60 -0.19 24.09 7.78
CA THR A 60 -1.59 24.13 7.31
C THR A 60 -2.23 22.77 7.20
N GLN A 61 -1.46 21.69 7.28
CA GLN A 61 -1.89 20.30 7.06
C GLN A 61 -2.58 20.09 5.71
N LYS A 62 -2.22 20.91 4.72
CA LYS A 62 -2.72 20.82 3.35
C LYS A 62 -1.70 20.17 2.44
N VAL A 63 -2.18 19.73 1.29
CA VAL A 63 -1.38 19.24 0.17
C VAL A 63 -1.64 20.11 -1.05
N ALA A 64 -0.62 20.30 -1.87
CA ALA A 64 -0.74 21.04 -3.12
C ALA A 64 -1.07 20.09 -4.26
N ILE A 65 -2.08 20.39 -5.05
CA ILE A 65 -2.47 19.66 -6.25
C ILE A 65 -1.99 20.44 -7.47
N GLY A 66 -1.41 19.75 -8.43
CA GLY A 66 -0.91 20.37 -9.63
C GLY A 66 -0.64 19.39 -10.74
N LYS A 67 -0.02 19.86 -11.80
CA LYS A 67 0.35 19.06 -12.97
C LYS A 67 1.86 19.08 -13.18
N ILE A 68 2.39 17.94 -13.59
CA ILE A 68 3.81 17.79 -13.93
C ILE A 68 3.93 17.01 -15.22
N VAL A 69 4.91 17.36 -16.04
CA VAL A 69 5.25 16.60 -17.24
C VAL A 69 6.52 15.78 -16.96
N ILE A 70 6.37 14.47 -16.95
CA ILE A 70 7.51 13.52 -16.81
C ILE A 70 7.75 12.87 -18.17
N ARG A 71 8.95 13.07 -18.71
CA ARG A 71 9.34 12.69 -20.08
C ARG A 71 8.46 13.40 -21.11
N VAL A 72 7.40 12.74 -21.58
CA VAL A 72 6.49 13.25 -22.62
C VAL A 72 5.01 13.17 -22.19
N LYS A 73 4.74 12.82 -20.95
CA LYS A 73 3.38 12.62 -20.47
C LYS A 73 3.08 13.52 -19.29
N GLN A 74 1.92 14.19 -19.35
CA GLN A 74 1.39 14.97 -18.24
C GLN A 74 0.79 14.03 -17.20
N HIS A 75 1.08 14.31 -15.94
CA HIS A 75 0.54 13.60 -14.78
C HIS A 75 -0.11 14.62 -13.84
N LEU A 76 -1.17 14.19 -13.18
CA LEU A 76 -1.66 14.87 -12.00
C LEU A 76 -0.69 14.54 -10.86
N ALA A 77 -0.41 15.50 -10.00
CA ALA A 77 0.54 15.34 -8.90
C ALA A 77 0.03 16.02 -7.64
N MET A 78 0.41 15.46 -6.51
CA MET A 78 0.19 16.01 -5.19
C MET A 78 1.54 16.20 -4.51
N ILE A 79 1.77 17.37 -3.89
CA ILE A 79 2.95 17.64 -3.07
C ILE A 79 2.50 17.70 -1.62
N MET A 80 3.17 16.93 -0.76
CA MET A 80 2.91 16.91 0.67
C MET A 80 4.20 17.04 1.48
N ALA A 81 4.11 17.63 2.67
CA ALA A 81 5.17 17.59 3.65
C ALA A 81 5.08 16.31 4.49
N ARG A 82 6.15 15.51 4.52
CA ARG A 82 6.17 14.27 5.30
C ARG A 82 7.55 14.03 5.92
N LYS A 83 7.61 13.85 7.24
CA LYS A 83 8.85 13.55 7.99
C LYS A 83 10.01 14.50 7.66
N GLY A 84 9.71 15.81 7.52
CA GLY A 84 10.71 16.84 7.23
C GLY A 84 11.13 16.96 5.76
N HIS A 85 10.49 16.26 4.85
CA HIS A 85 10.74 16.31 3.40
C HIS A 85 9.48 16.66 2.62
N LEU A 86 9.65 17.18 1.40
CA LEU A 86 8.58 17.23 0.41
C LEU A 86 8.55 15.92 -0.36
N VAL A 87 7.36 15.38 -0.50
CA VAL A 87 7.05 14.19 -1.30
C VAL A 87 6.10 14.60 -2.41
N LEU A 88 6.43 14.24 -3.63
CA LEU A 88 5.54 14.30 -4.78
C LEU A 88 4.90 12.93 -4.94
N GLU A 89 3.58 12.87 -4.88
CA GLU A 89 2.80 11.68 -5.23
C GLU A 89 2.18 11.89 -6.60
N LEU A 90 2.48 11.02 -7.55
CA LEU A 90 1.75 11.01 -8.82
C LEU A 90 0.35 10.46 -8.59
N LEU A 91 -0.62 11.15 -9.17
CA LEU A 91 -2.02 10.78 -9.10
C LEU A 91 -2.54 10.33 -10.47
N ARG A 92 -3.46 9.38 -10.44
CA ARG A 92 -4.27 9.04 -11.60
C ARG A 92 -5.33 10.12 -11.84
N PHE A 93 -5.59 10.45 -13.08
CA PHE A 93 -6.77 11.24 -13.40
C PHE A 93 -8.04 10.40 -13.16
N ALA A 94 -9.14 11.07 -12.83
CA ALA A 94 -10.42 10.40 -12.54
C ALA A 94 -10.86 9.41 -13.64
N HIS A 95 -10.58 9.71 -14.91
CA HIS A 95 -10.91 8.83 -16.04
C HIS A 95 -10.05 7.55 -16.12
N GLN A 96 -8.94 7.49 -15.42
CA GLN A 96 -8.03 6.33 -15.37
C GLN A 96 -8.44 5.31 -14.31
N VAL A 97 -9.31 5.70 -13.39
CA VAL A 97 -9.88 4.83 -12.36
C VAL A 97 -11.23 4.34 -12.83
N LYS A 98 -11.48 3.04 -12.73
CA LYS A 98 -12.79 2.48 -13.07
C LYS A 98 -13.85 3.04 -12.13
N ASN A 99 -14.92 3.59 -12.70
CA ASN A 99 -16.06 4.03 -11.93
C ASN A 99 -16.74 2.81 -11.28
N GLU A 100 -17.18 2.94 -10.03
CA GLU A 100 -17.93 1.91 -9.31
C GLU A 100 -19.12 1.36 -10.10
N LYS A 101 -19.78 2.22 -10.90
CA LYS A 101 -20.87 1.80 -11.80
C LYS A 101 -20.41 0.88 -12.94
N GLN A 102 -19.14 0.94 -13.32
CA GLN A 102 -18.55 0.09 -14.37
C GLN A 102 -18.04 -1.24 -13.81
N VAL A 103 -17.72 -1.28 -12.54
CA VAL A 103 -17.46 -2.51 -11.82
C VAL A 103 -18.83 -2.98 -11.37
N GLN A 104 -19.29 -4.13 -11.85
CA GLN A 104 -20.51 -4.77 -11.34
C GLN A 104 -20.24 -5.24 -9.89
N LEU A 105 -19.99 -4.28 -9.00
CA LEU A 105 -19.96 -4.53 -7.60
C LEU A 105 -21.39 -4.92 -7.22
N MET A 106 -21.56 -6.07 -6.62
CA MET A 106 -22.77 -6.41 -5.87
C MET A 106 -22.89 -5.36 -4.75
N THR A 107 -23.46 -4.19 -5.08
CA THR A 107 -23.75 -3.20 -4.07
C THR A 107 -24.69 -3.83 -3.05
N ALA A 108 -24.53 -3.48 -1.80
CA ALA A 108 -25.33 -3.99 -0.68
C ALA A 108 -26.86 -3.78 -0.82
N THR A 109 -27.29 -3.01 -1.83
CA THR A 109 -28.67 -2.87 -2.27
C THR A 109 -29.16 -4.05 -3.11
N ALA A 110 -28.28 -4.82 -3.73
CA ALA A 110 -28.61 -6.02 -4.45
C ALA A 110 -28.61 -7.22 -3.49
N LYS A 111 -29.71 -7.49 -2.84
CA LYS A 111 -29.96 -8.57 -1.88
C LYS A 111 -29.01 -8.50 -0.68
N LYS A 112 -29.54 -8.11 0.48
CA LYS A 112 -28.89 -8.34 1.78
C LYS A 112 -28.47 -9.80 1.85
N ILE A 113 -27.19 -10.07 1.70
CA ILE A 113 -26.66 -11.40 2.01
C ILE A 113 -26.92 -11.59 3.50
N PRO A 114 -27.77 -12.56 3.88
CA PRO A 114 -28.17 -12.71 5.27
C PRO A 114 -26.98 -13.21 6.08
N TYR A 115 -26.47 -12.38 6.96
CA TYR A 115 -25.58 -12.81 8.05
C TYR A 115 -26.25 -12.47 9.37
N SER A 116 -26.08 -13.31 10.37
CA SER A 116 -26.64 -13.10 11.69
C SER A 116 -25.80 -12.11 12.49
N PRO A 117 -26.40 -11.41 13.49
CA PRO A 117 -25.62 -10.56 14.39
C PRO A 117 -24.49 -11.28 15.11
N LYS A 118 -24.65 -12.58 15.34
CA LYS A 118 -23.62 -13.43 15.96
C LYS A 118 -22.42 -13.62 15.02
N GLU A 119 -22.65 -13.79 13.73
CA GLU A 119 -21.59 -13.91 12.73
C GLU A 119 -20.82 -12.61 12.57
N LEU A 120 -21.54 -11.47 12.53
CA LEU A 120 -20.90 -10.16 12.51
C LEU A 120 -20.01 -9.95 13.74
N LYS A 121 -20.55 -10.20 14.93
CA LYS A 121 -19.78 -10.07 16.17
C LYS A 121 -18.54 -10.96 16.18
N MET A 122 -18.65 -12.20 15.69
CA MET A 122 -17.51 -13.11 15.61
C MET A 122 -16.43 -12.58 14.65
N ALA A 123 -16.83 -11.93 13.55
CA ALA A 123 -15.89 -11.30 12.62
C ALA A 123 -15.22 -10.07 13.25
N GLU A 124 -15.97 -9.25 13.99
CA GLU A 124 -15.44 -8.10 14.75
C GLU A 124 -14.40 -8.56 15.80
N ASP A 125 -14.75 -9.56 16.62
CA ASP A 125 -13.85 -10.13 17.63
C ASP A 125 -12.55 -10.67 17.01
N LEU A 126 -12.63 -11.27 15.81
CA LEU A 126 -11.46 -11.74 15.08
C LEU A 126 -10.58 -10.56 14.61
N ILE A 127 -11.19 -9.54 14.02
CA ILE A 127 -10.48 -8.34 13.57
C ILE A 127 -9.78 -7.68 14.75
N GLU A 128 -10.49 -7.50 15.86
CA GLU A 128 -9.92 -6.88 17.08
C GLU A 128 -8.77 -7.73 17.65
N GLY A 129 -8.94 -9.05 17.72
CA GLY A 129 -7.91 -9.98 18.18
C GLY A 129 -6.67 -10.02 17.30
N MET A 130 -6.79 -9.68 16.01
CA MET A 130 -5.69 -9.61 15.06
C MET A 130 -5.14 -8.19 14.86
N THR A 131 -5.79 -7.19 15.45
CA THR A 131 -5.35 -5.79 15.32
C THR A 131 -3.98 -5.59 15.98
N SER A 132 -3.06 -5.01 15.25
CA SER A 132 -1.71 -4.70 15.70
C SER A 132 -1.21 -3.39 15.11
N ASN A 133 -0.17 -2.83 15.71
CA ASN A 133 0.48 -1.66 15.15
C ASN A 133 1.12 -1.97 13.79
N TRP A 134 0.91 -1.10 12.81
CA TRP A 134 1.50 -1.22 11.49
C TRP A 134 3.02 -1.08 11.55
N LYS A 135 3.73 -2.14 11.16
CA LYS A 135 5.19 -2.20 11.06
C LYS A 135 5.56 -2.83 9.73
N PRO A 136 5.82 -2.04 8.68
CA PRO A 136 6.07 -2.56 7.33
C PRO A 136 7.26 -3.52 7.27
N GLU A 137 8.24 -3.38 8.17
CA GLU A 137 9.43 -4.21 8.22
C GLU A 137 9.14 -5.68 8.60
N GLN A 138 7.96 -5.96 9.13
CA GLN A 138 7.52 -7.31 9.48
C GLN A 138 7.09 -8.12 8.23
N TYR A 139 6.68 -7.41 7.17
CA TYR A 139 6.22 -8.03 5.92
C TYR A 139 7.42 -8.25 5.00
N LYS A 140 7.89 -9.50 4.95
CA LYS A 140 9.05 -9.88 4.14
C LYS A 140 8.59 -10.43 2.80
N ASP A 141 9.27 -10.01 1.74
CA ASP A 141 9.09 -10.60 0.41
C ASP A 141 9.73 -12.01 0.39
N THR A 142 8.87 -13.01 0.57
CA THR A 142 9.30 -14.43 0.53
C THR A 142 9.64 -14.89 -0.88
N TYR A 143 8.98 -14.34 -1.91
CA TYR A 143 9.22 -14.67 -3.30
C TYR A 143 10.64 -14.31 -3.74
N TYR A 144 11.11 -13.12 -3.35
CA TYR A 144 12.51 -12.72 -3.60
C TYR A 144 13.50 -13.71 -3.00
N ASN A 145 13.28 -14.10 -1.76
CA ASN A 145 14.15 -15.07 -1.06
C ASN A 145 14.14 -16.43 -1.74
N ASP A 146 13.00 -16.90 -2.21
CA ASP A 146 12.86 -18.18 -2.87
C ASP A 146 13.48 -18.17 -4.28
N ILE A 147 13.36 -17.08 -5.03
CA ILE A 147 14.10 -16.89 -6.28
C ILE A 147 15.61 -16.92 -6.02
N MET A 148 16.11 -16.20 -5.02
CA MET A 148 17.54 -16.17 -4.70
C MET A 148 18.06 -17.56 -4.32
N LYS A 149 17.32 -18.33 -3.56
CA LYS A 149 17.64 -19.75 -3.25
C LYS A 149 17.68 -20.60 -4.53
N ALA A 150 16.69 -20.45 -5.40
CA ALA A 150 16.63 -21.18 -6.66
C ALA A 150 17.82 -20.86 -7.57
N ILE A 151 18.22 -19.58 -7.67
CA ILE A 151 19.39 -19.15 -8.42
C ILE A 151 20.66 -19.76 -7.82
N GLN A 152 20.86 -19.65 -6.51
CA GLN A 152 22.03 -20.22 -5.83
C GLN A 152 22.12 -21.73 -6.04
N ASN A 153 21.00 -22.44 -5.98
CA ASN A 153 20.96 -23.89 -6.24
C ASN A 153 21.34 -24.22 -7.70
N LYS A 154 20.88 -23.44 -8.67
CA LYS A 154 21.27 -23.62 -10.08
C LYS A 154 22.75 -23.36 -10.31
N VAL A 155 23.30 -22.32 -9.68
CA VAL A 155 24.74 -22.01 -9.74
C VAL A 155 25.57 -23.16 -9.15
N LYS A 156 25.21 -23.66 -7.97
CA LYS A 156 25.89 -24.79 -7.33
C LYS A 156 25.83 -26.07 -8.15
N GLN A 157 24.77 -26.28 -8.95
CA GLN A 157 24.62 -27.45 -9.83
C GLN A 157 25.29 -27.28 -11.19
N GLY A 158 26.02 -26.20 -11.43
CA GLY A 158 26.69 -25.94 -12.72
C GLY A 158 25.75 -25.73 -13.91
N LYS A 159 24.43 -25.52 -13.66
CA LYS A 159 23.39 -25.42 -14.69
C LYS A 159 23.09 -23.96 -15.11
N GLY A 160 24.01 -23.03 -14.85
CA GLY A 160 23.82 -21.60 -15.11
C GLY A 160 23.61 -21.22 -16.59
N HIS A 161 23.91 -22.11 -17.53
CA HIS A 161 23.81 -21.82 -18.97
C HIS A 161 22.67 -22.58 -19.70
N ARG A 162 21.89 -23.41 -19.02
CA ARG A 162 20.75 -24.09 -19.65
C ARG A 162 19.47 -23.33 -19.33
N VAL A 163 18.95 -22.60 -20.30
CA VAL A 163 17.55 -22.14 -20.31
C VAL A 163 16.71 -23.39 -20.49
N ALA A 164 16.02 -23.83 -19.41
CA ALA A 164 15.01 -24.86 -19.55
C ALA A 164 13.86 -24.28 -20.38
N GLU A 165 13.44 -25.02 -21.42
CA GLU A 165 12.23 -24.65 -22.14
C GLU A 165 11.08 -24.47 -21.14
N PRO A 166 10.25 -23.43 -21.32
CA PRO A 166 9.11 -23.20 -20.45
C PRO A 166 8.22 -24.45 -20.52
N LYS A 167 8.09 -25.15 -19.39
CA LYS A 167 7.05 -26.15 -19.27
C LYS A 167 5.73 -25.44 -19.57
N LYS A 168 4.92 -26.07 -20.45
CA LYS A 168 3.55 -25.61 -20.75
C LYS A 168 2.90 -25.18 -19.43
N GLU A 169 2.45 -23.94 -19.40
CA GLU A 169 1.70 -23.40 -18.26
C GLU A 169 0.57 -24.39 -17.94
N GLU A 170 0.61 -24.93 -16.74
CA GLU A 170 -0.55 -25.62 -16.21
C GLU A 170 -1.68 -24.61 -16.23
N LYS A 171 -2.71 -24.89 -17.04
CA LYS A 171 -3.91 -24.05 -17.08
C LYS A 171 -4.38 -23.90 -15.64
N ILE A 172 -4.35 -22.66 -15.15
CA ILE A 172 -5.02 -22.30 -13.90
C ILE A 172 -6.48 -22.64 -14.12
N VAL A 173 -6.92 -23.76 -13.60
CA VAL A 173 -8.32 -24.15 -13.61
C VAL A 173 -8.98 -23.14 -12.66
N PRO A 174 -9.96 -22.34 -13.10
CA PRO A 174 -10.70 -21.49 -12.19
C PRO A 174 -11.38 -22.43 -11.19
N THR A 175 -10.90 -22.41 -9.95
CA THR A 175 -11.58 -23.13 -8.88
C THR A 175 -12.81 -22.29 -8.52
N ASP A 176 -13.96 -22.73 -9.00
CA ASP A 176 -15.29 -22.24 -8.62
C ASP A 176 -15.63 -22.59 -7.15
N ASN A 177 -14.60 -22.69 -6.33
CA ASN A 177 -14.78 -22.98 -4.92
C ASN A 177 -15.15 -21.68 -4.18
N VAL A 178 -16.44 -21.48 -4.01
CA VAL A 178 -16.94 -20.56 -3.00
C VAL A 178 -16.44 -21.08 -1.64
N ILE A 179 -15.38 -20.48 -1.13
CA ILE A 179 -14.83 -20.84 0.19
C ILE A 179 -15.75 -20.23 1.24
N ASP A 180 -16.42 -21.08 2.01
CA ASP A 180 -17.12 -20.62 3.20
C ASP A 180 -16.08 -20.10 4.21
N LEU A 181 -16.13 -18.81 4.50
CA LEU A 181 -15.19 -18.16 5.42
C LEU A 181 -15.44 -18.53 6.88
N MET A 182 -16.65 -18.99 7.24
CA MET A 182 -17.01 -19.26 8.64
C MET A 182 -16.17 -20.38 9.29
N PRO A 183 -15.87 -21.53 8.64
CA PRO A 183 -14.96 -22.52 9.18
C PRO A 183 -13.53 -22.02 9.35
N LEU A 184 -13.07 -21.16 8.42
CA LEU A 184 -11.73 -20.55 8.49
C LEU A 184 -11.62 -19.55 9.63
N LEU A 185 -12.64 -18.72 9.84
CA LEU A 185 -12.72 -17.77 10.95
C LEU A 185 -12.74 -18.52 12.30
N LYS A 186 -13.53 -19.58 12.43
CA LYS A 186 -13.54 -20.43 13.65
C LYS A 186 -12.19 -21.04 13.93
N LYS A 187 -11.54 -21.61 12.93
CA LYS A 187 -10.21 -22.22 13.06
C LYS A 187 -9.14 -21.18 13.46
N SER A 188 -9.22 -19.95 12.93
CA SER A 188 -8.32 -18.86 13.31
C SER A 188 -8.51 -18.43 14.75
N LEU A 189 -9.74 -18.30 15.22
CA LEU A 189 -10.06 -17.99 16.63
C LEU A 189 -9.59 -19.09 17.59
N GLU A 190 -9.76 -20.35 17.22
CA GLU A 190 -9.30 -21.48 18.03
C GLU A 190 -7.78 -21.60 18.10
N SER A 191 -7.07 -21.21 17.03
CA SER A 191 -5.60 -21.21 16.99
C SER A 191 -4.96 -20.06 17.75
N GLN A 192 -5.71 -18.99 18.05
CA GLN A 192 -5.28 -17.84 18.84
C GLN A 192 -5.59 -18.03 20.34
N LYS A 193 -5.33 -19.19 20.93
CA LYS A 193 -5.36 -19.32 22.40
C LYS A 193 -4.46 -18.26 23.01
N PRO A 194 -4.93 -17.49 24.01
CA PRO A 194 -4.12 -16.43 24.63
C PRO A 194 -2.86 -17.07 25.21
N ARG A 195 -1.70 -16.55 24.86
CA ARG A 195 -0.45 -16.85 25.55
C ARG A 195 -0.66 -16.48 27.00
N THR A 196 -0.87 -17.48 27.82
CA THR A 196 -1.10 -17.38 29.27
C THR A 196 -0.18 -16.36 29.88
N ALA A 197 -0.78 -15.42 30.61
CA ALA A 197 -0.10 -14.40 31.39
C ALA A 197 0.98 -15.06 32.26
N ARG A 198 2.21 -14.61 32.09
CA ARG A 198 3.38 -14.98 32.87
C ARG A 198 3.05 -14.72 34.34
N LYS A 199 2.92 -15.80 35.14
CA LYS A 199 2.73 -15.77 36.58
C LYS A 199 3.71 -14.76 37.20
N LYS A 200 3.19 -13.71 37.86
CA LYS A 200 3.95 -12.87 38.76
C LYS A 200 4.46 -13.76 39.91
N VAL A 201 5.76 -13.96 39.95
CA VAL A 201 6.44 -14.52 41.12
C VAL A 201 6.38 -13.48 42.20
N THR A 202 5.53 -13.71 43.18
CA THR A 202 5.52 -12.93 44.45
C THR A 202 6.76 -13.28 45.23
N ALA A 203 7.69 -12.35 45.33
CA ALA A 203 8.81 -12.43 46.26
C ALA A 203 8.28 -12.39 47.68
N LYS A 204 8.44 -13.50 48.40
CA LYS A 204 8.15 -13.64 49.81
C LYS A 204 9.23 -12.91 50.61
N SER A 205 8.89 -11.76 51.16
CA SER A 205 9.70 -11.02 52.15
C SER A 205 9.79 -11.85 53.44
N SER A 206 10.94 -12.44 53.70
CA SER A 206 11.23 -12.99 55.03
C SER A 206 11.79 -11.88 55.94
N ARG A 207 10.95 -11.35 56.82
CA ARG A 207 11.40 -10.62 58.01
C ARG A 207 12.06 -11.63 58.95
N ARG A 208 13.32 -11.47 59.26
CA ARG A 208 13.95 -12.02 60.45
C ARG A 208 14.06 -10.89 61.46
N ALA A 209 13.34 -11.03 62.57
CA ALA A 209 13.56 -10.36 63.83
C ALA A 209 14.66 -11.12 64.59
N GLY A 210 15.44 -10.43 65.34
CA GLY A 210 16.32 -11.04 66.31
C GLY A 210 17.45 -10.16 66.79
N ALA A 211 17.27 -9.69 68.06
CA ALA A 211 18.23 -9.25 69.04
C ALA A 211 19.05 -7.98 68.80
#